data_d608563f7d3412361e255bd88772b2bb
#
_entry.id   d608563f7d3412361e255bd88772b2bb
#
_cell.length_a   1.000
_cell.length_b   1.000
_cell.length_c   1.000
_cell.angle_alpha   90.00
_cell.angle_beta   90.00
_cell.angle_gamma   90.00
#
_symmetry.space_group_name_H-M   'P 1'
#
loop_
_entity.id
_entity.type
_entity.pdbx_description
1 polymer ?
#
loop_
_entity_poly.entity_id
_entity_poly.type
_entity_poly.pdbx_seq_one_letter_code
_entity_poly.pdbx_strand_id
1 'polypeptide(L)'
;MKPRHLALLLTLLLAGAAVAQQAPESTSPPPAQRPPDDQPAPATLQLPAGTRVLLRLTAPINTKSARPGDDVFAETAFPVTQNDRIVIPPGTYVKGTISEVRRPGRVHGRAQVLIHFNRMIFPSGYTLYLPGAVENVPGAEDQHVKDREGTIEQNGEKGKDVKTVATTAGGGAAIGAIAGGGKGAGIGAGIGGAAGLLVTLLSRGSDIHLPAGTSVDMVLERPLTIEADRIYR
;
A
#
# COMPACT_ATOMS: atom_id res chain seq x y z
N MET A 1 24.62 -21.04 75.71
CA MET A 1 25.31 -21.91 76.67
C MET A 1 25.64 -23.21 75.99
N LYS A 2 26.93 -23.53 76.02
CA LYS A 2 27.61 -24.80 75.73
C LYS A 2 27.06 -25.91 76.63
N PRO A 3 27.45 -27.21 76.58
CA PRO A 3 28.48 -27.84 75.75
C PRO A 3 28.12 -29.32 75.37
N ARG A 4 28.93 -29.95 74.45
CA ARG A 4 29.93 -30.98 74.73
C ARG A 4 29.37 -32.38 75.06
N HIS A 5 29.81 -33.45 74.54
CA HIS A 5 31.01 -34.30 74.40
C HIS A 5 30.60 -35.62 73.73
N LEU A 6 31.32 -36.17 72.81
CA LEU A 6 32.48 -37.01 72.89
C LEU A 6 32.18 -38.51 73.12
N ALA A 7 32.76 -39.30 72.34
CA ALA A 7 33.30 -40.65 72.45
C ALA A 7 32.80 -41.55 71.32
N LEU A 8 33.58 -41.93 70.32
CA LEU A 8 34.80 -42.77 70.27
C LEU A 8 34.51 -44.24 70.67
N LEU A 9 34.60 -45.11 69.72
CA LEU A 9 35.26 -46.42 69.72
C LEU A 9 34.71 -47.30 68.60
N LEU A 10 35.45 -47.50 67.53
CA LEU A 10 36.42 -48.58 67.26
C LEU A 10 35.81 -49.98 67.42
N THR A 11 35.48 -50.62 66.31
CA THR A 11 35.79 -52.04 66.09
C THR A 11 35.95 -52.38 64.60
N LEU A 12 37.07 -52.81 64.35
CA LEU A 12 37.75 -53.40 63.21
C LEU A 12 37.16 -54.79 62.88
N LEU A 13 37.36 -55.22 61.63
CA LEU A 13 37.37 -56.58 61.03
C LEU A 13 36.06 -57.00 60.33
N LEU A 14 35.98 -57.18 59.07
CA LEU A 14 36.41 -58.39 58.34
C LEU A 14 36.25 -58.22 56.83
N ALA A 15 37.28 -58.60 56.12
CA ALA A 15 37.36 -58.65 54.69
C ALA A 15 36.28 -59.49 54.03
N GLY A 16 35.76 -59.01 52.93
CA GLY A 16 34.93 -59.73 52.00
C GLY A 16 35.12 -59.09 50.59
N ALA A 17 36.09 -59.59 49.84
CA ALA A 17 36.31 -59.22 48.48
C ALA A 17 35.14 -59.78 47.62
N ALA A 18 34.20 -58.96 47.30
CA ALA A 18 33.23 -59.20 46.20
C ALA A 18 33.79 -58.51 44.94
N VAL A 19 34.43 -59.29 44.10
CA VAL A 19 34.75 -58.87 42.73
C VAL A 19 33.42 -58.82 41.98
N ALA A 20 32.80 -57.66 41.92
CA ALA A 20 31.72 -57.38 41.01
C ALA A 20 32.31 -57.32 39.58
N GLN A 21 32.07 -58.39 38.81
CA GLN A 21 32.26 -58.35 37.36
C GLN A 21 31.33 -57.27 36.79
N GLN A 22 31.94 -56.14 36.42
CA GLN A 22 31.32 -55.18 35.53
C GLN A 22 31.13 -55.83 34.16
N ALA A 23 29.92 -56.16 33.82
CA ALA A 23 29.54 -56.51 32.48
C ALA A 23 29.95 -55.29 31.57
N PRO A 24 30.48 -55.55 30.38
CA PRO A 24 30.82 -54.47 29.46
C PRO A 24 29.55 -53.70 29.13
N GLU A 25 29.53 -52.45 29.56
CA GLU A 25 28.50 -51.50 29.15
C GLU A 25 28.53 -51.47 27.61
N SER A 26 27.44 -51.97 27.01
CA SER A 26 27.22 -51.87 25.59
C SER A 26 27.17 -50.38 25.27
N THR A 27 28.29 -49.81 24.86
CA THR A 27 28.33 -48.46 24.30
C THR A 27 27.52 -48.51 23.02
N SER A 28 26.22 -48.22 23.10
CA SER A 28 25.40 -47.93 21.94
C SER A 28 26.06 -46.76 21.25
N PRO A 29 26.41 -46.88 19.97
CA PRO A 29 26.95 -45.72 19.24
C PRO A 29 25.92 -44.57 19.34
N PRO A 30 26.35 -43.32 19.54
CA PRO A 30 25.45 -42.19 19.54
C PRO A 30 24.61 -42.23 18.26
N PRO A 31 23.31 -41.92 18.35
CA PRO A 31 22.44 -41.96 17.17
C PRO A 31 23.09 -41.11 16.10
N ALA A 32 23.37 -41.75 14.98
CA ALA A 32 23.94 -41.08 13.81
C ALA A 32 23.06 -39.85 13.56
N GLN A 33 23.62 -38.67 13.74
CA GLN A 33 22.96 -37.42 13.36
C GLN A 33 22.63 -37.58 11.89
N ARG A 34 21.34 -37.74 11.60
CA ARG A 34 20.83 -37.75 10.23
C ARG A 34 21.39 -36.47 9.60
N PRO A 35 22.06 -36.51 8.42
CA PRO A 35 22.48 -35.30 7.76
C PRO A 35 21.29 -34.34 7.69
N PRO A 36 21.45 -33.04 7.87
CA PRO A 36 20.36 -32.10 7.66
C PRO A 36 19.75 -32.46 6.30
N ASP A 37 18.43 -32.74 6.34
CA ASP A 37 17.67 -33.12 5.15
C ASP A 37 18.10 -32.19 4.01
N ASP A 38 18.64 -32.79 2.94
CA ASP A 38 18.92 -32.14 1.66
C ASP A 38 17.57 -31.75 1.00
N GLN A 39 16.75 -30.98 1.73
CA GLN A 39 15.62 -30.34 1.12
C GLN A 39 16.20 -29.26 0.22
N PRO A 40 16.01 -29.38 -1.11
CA PRO A 40 16.45 -28.34 -2.01
C PRO A 40 15.88 -27.01 -1.51
N ALA A 41 16.75 -26.04 -1.28
CA ALA A 41 16.34 -24.72 -0.84
C ALA A 41 15.18 -24.25 -1.75
N PRO A 42 14.09 -23.73 -1.18
CA PRO A 42 12.94 -23.31 -1.98
C PRO A 42 13.41 -22.34 -3.06
N ALA A 43 13.00 -22.60 -4.30
CA ALA A 43 13.36 -21.74 -5.41
C ALA A 43 12.81 -20.34 -5.15
N THR A 44 13.69 -19.39 -4.86
CA THR A 44 13.33 -18.00 -4.60
C THR A 44 13.40 -17.18 -5.87
N LEU A 45 12.36 -16.40 -6.13
CA LEU A 45 12.31 -15.41 -7.20
C LEU A 45 12.45 -14.02 -6.58
N GLN A 46 13.34 -13.20 -7.15
CA GLN A 46 13.55 -11.83 -6.66
C GLN A 46 13.07 -10.83 -7.69
N LEU A 47 12.08 -10.03 -7.33
CA LEU A 47 11.70 -8.86 -8.10
C LEU A 47 12.54 -7.66 -7.65
N PRO A 48 13.21 -6.95 -8.55
CA PRO A 48 13.99 -5.77 -8.19
C PRO A 48 13.09 -4.61 -7.78
N ALA A 49 13.65 -3.68 -7.00
CA ALA A 49 13.02 -2.39 -6.79
C ALA A 49 12.79 -1.69 -8.15
N GLY A 50 11.73 -0.90 -8.24
CA GLY A 50 11.32 -0.28 -9.50
C GLY A 50 10.47 -1.18 -10.40
N THR A 51 10.18 -2.42 -10.00
CA THR A 51 9.24 -3.28 -10.74
C THR A 51 7.85 -2.66 -10.68
N ARG A 52 7.22 -2.48 -11.84
CA ARG A 52 5.86 -1.97 -11.98
C ARG A 52 4.84 -3.09 -11.97
N VAL A 53 3.78 -2.88 -11.23
CA VAL A 53 2.64 -3.80 -11.15
C VAL A 53 1.37 -3.02 -11.42
N LEU A 54 0.68 -3.33 -12.53
CA LEU A 54 -0.58 -2.70 -12.84
C LEU A 54 -1.68 -3.32 -12.00
N LEU A 55 -2.29 -2.50 -11.16
CA LEU A 55 -3.39 -2.84 -10.29
C LEU A 55 -4.71 -2.29 -10.82
N ARG A 56 -5.80 -2.93 -10.45
CA ARG A 56 -7.17 -2.44 -10.65
C ARG A 56 -7.83 -2.32 -9.29
N LEU A 57 -8.34 -1.15 -8.95
CA LEU A 57 -9.07 -0.94 -7.72
C LEU A 57 -10.35 -1.79 -7.68
N THR A 58 -10.56 -2.51 -6.58
CA THR A 58 -11.79 -3.29 -6.35
C THR A 58 -12.85 -2.50 -5.59
N ALA A 59 -12.44 -1.45 -4.87
CA ALA A 59 -13.32 -0.53 -4.17
C ALA A 59 -13.03 0.92 -4.56
N PRO A 60 -14.05 1.79 -4.59
CA PRO A 60 -13.86 3.20 -4.95
C PRO A 60 -13.14 3.97 -3.84
N ILE A 61 -12.33 4.96 -4.22
CA ILE A 61 -11.68 5.90 -3.31
C ILE A 61 -12.23 7.29 -3.58
N ASN A 62 -12.66 7.98 -2.52
CA ASN A 62 -13.17 9.35 -2.62
C ASN A 62 -12.66 10.19 -1.45
N THR A 63 -11.92 11.26 -1.74
CA THR A 63 -11.37 12.15 -0.69
C THR A 63 -12.42 12.83 0.17
N LYS A 64 -13.68 12.87 -0.29
CA LYS A 64 -14.80 13.40 0.49
C LYS A 64 -15.10 12.54 1.73
N SER A 65 -14.98 11.22 1.62
CA SER A 65 -15.28 10.24 2.67
C SER A 65 -14.06 9.55 3.26
N ALA A 66 -12.98 9.46 2.49
CA ALA A 66 -11.75 8.77 2.88
C ALA A 66 -11.06 9.44 4.07
N ARG A 67 -10.40 8.63 4.88
CA ARG A 67 -9.64 9.04 6.07
C ARG A 67 -8.26 8.37 6.08
N PRO A 68 -7.26 9.01 6.68
CA PRO A 68 -6.01 8.31 6.98
C PRO A 68 -6.28 7.05 7.81
N GLY A 69 -5.67 5.94 7.41
CA GLY A 69 -5.88 4.62 8.00
C GLY A 69 -6.90 3.75 7.28
N ASP A 70 -7.69 4.29 6.34
CA ASP A 70 -8.63 3.49 5.56
C ASP A 70 -7.89 2.49 4.65
N ASP A 71 -8.45 1.30 4.51
CA ASP A 71 -7.93 0.26 3.64
C ASP A 71 -8.26 0.53 2.17
N VAL A 72 -7.28 0.24 1.31
CA VAL A 72 -7.42 0.26 -0.15
C VAL A 72 -7.28 -1.16 -0.66
N PHE A 73 -8.19 -1.57 -1.53
CA PHE A 73 -8.20 -2.91 -2.11
C PHE A 73 -8.06 -2.83 -3.62
N ALA A 74 -7.14 -3.62 -4.14
CA ALA A 74 -6.88 -3.74 -5.56
C ALA A 74 -6.55 -5.19 -5.93
N GLU A 75 -6.54 -5.49 -7.20
CA GLU A 75 -6.09 -6.77 -7.77
C GLU A 75 -5.11 -6.51 -8.91
N THR A 76 -4.21 -7.44 -9.16
CA THR A 76 -3.30 -7.36 -10.30
C THR A 76 -4.08 -7.58 -11.60
N ALA A 77 -3.98 -6.60 -12.51
CA ALA A 77 -4.67 -6.65 -13.79
C ALA A 77 -3.97 -7.55 -14.80
N PHE A 78 -2.62 -7.59 -14.76
CA PHE A 78 -1.79 -8.37 -15.65
C PHE A 78 -0.73 -9.17 -14.87
N PRO A 79 -0.25 -10.30 -15.42
CA PRO A 79 0.82 -11.05 -14.80
C PRO A 79 2.13 -10.26 -14.83
N VAL A 80 2.90 -10.32 -13.75
CA VAL A 80 4.29 -9.86 -13.73
C VAL A 80 5.19 -11.06 -13.98
N THR A 81 6.01 -10.98 -15.01
CA THR A 81 6.92 -12.06 -15.41
C THR A 81 8.37 -11.66 -15.17
N GLN A 82 9.20 -12.62 -14.80
CA GLN A 82 10.64 -12.49 -14.71
C GLN A 82 11.30 -13.80 -15.16
N ASN A 83 12.30 -13.71 -16.01
CA ASN A 83 13.01 -14.88 -16.57
C ASN A 83 12.03 -15.93 -17.15
N ASP A 84 11.08 -15.49 -17.96
CA ASP A 84 10.02 -16.28 -18.61
C ASP A 84 9.09 -17.05 -17.63
N ARG A 85 9.09 -16.66 -16.36
CA ARG A 85 8.20 -17.22 -15.35
C ARG A 85 7.25 -16.15 -14.83
N ILE A 86 5.99 -16.51 -14.63
CA ILE A 86 5.03 -15.64 -13.96
C ILE A 86 5.40 -15.62 -12.46
N VAL A 87 5.71 -14.44 -11.95
CA VAL A 87 6.07 -14.23 -10.54
C VAL A 87 4.86 -13.72 -9.76
N ILE A 88 4.06 -12.85 -10.36
CA ILE A 88 2.79 -12.40 -9.80
C ILE A 88 1.70 -12.72 -10.82
N PRO A 89 0.81 -13.67 -10.53
CA PRO A 89 -0.31 -13.98 -11.42
C PRO A 89 -1.37 -12.87 -11.41
N PRO A 90 -2.17 -12.74 -12.47
CA PRO A 90 -3.32 -11.85 -12.47
C PRO A 90 -4.33 -12.29 -11.41
N GLY A 91 -5.11 -11.34 -10.87
CA GLY A 91 -6.07 -11.63 -9.80
C GLY A 91 -5.42 -11.81 -8.42
N THR A 92 -4.13 -11.48 -8.27
CA THR A 92 -3.49 -11.41 -6.96
C THR A 92 -4.02 -10.17 -6.23
N TYR A 93 -4.56 -10.37 -5.03
CA TYR A 93 -5.09 -9.26 -4.23
C TYR A 93 -3.96 -8.43 -3.63
N VAL A 94 -4.10 -7.11 -3.71
CA VAL A 94 -3.16 -6.16 -3.11
C VAL A 94 -3.93 -5.26 -2.18
N LYS A 95 -3.48 -5.22 -0.93
CA LYS A 95 -4.02 -4.33 0.10
C LYS A 95 -3.06 -3.19 0.33
N GLY A 96 -3.61 -1.99 0.41
CA GLY A 96 -2.92 -0.77 0.80
C GLY A 96 -3.64 -0.06 1.92
N THR A 97 -3.07 1.05 2.35
CA THR A 97 -3.64 1.94 3.36
C THR A 97 -3.48 3.37 2.90
N ILE A 98 -4.49 4.18 3.12
CA ILE A 98 -4.44 5.62 2.90
C ILE A 98 -3.64 6.25 4.03
N SER A 99 -2.51 6.87 3.71
CA SER A 99 -1.63 7.51 4.70
C SER A 99 -2.01 8.97 4.92
N GLU A 100 -2.39 9.67 3.87
CA GLU A 100 -2.79 11.07 3.94
C GLU A 100 -3.97 11.35 3.02
N VAL A 101 -4.89 12.20 3.49
CA VAL A 101 -6.00 12.74 2.70
C VAL A 101 -6.05 14.23 2.91
N ARG A 102 -6.01 14.98 1.82
CA ARG A 102 -6.30 16.42 1.81
C ARG A 102 -7.49 16.69 0.95
N ARG A 103 -8.47 17.39 1.52
CA ARG A 103 -9.63 17.85 0.76
C ARG A 103 -9.34 19.19 0.09
N PRO A 104 -10.00 19.48 -1.03
CA PRO A 104 -9.80 20.75 -1.72
C PRO A 104 -10.25 21.92 -0.87
N GLY A 105 -9.46 23.00 -0.89
CA GLY A 105 -9.83 24.28 -0.31
C GLY A 105 -10.82 25.07 -1.19
N ARG A 106 -11.38 26.15 -0.67
CA ARG A 106 -12.24 27.06 -1.44
C ARG A 106 -11.43 27.95 -2.40
N VAL A 107 -10.31 28.48 -1.94
CA VAL A 107 -9.49 29.42 -2.72
C VAL A 107 -8.17 28.78 -3.15
N HIS A 108 -7.59 27.97 -2.28
CA HIS A 108 -6.30 27.33 -2.50
C HIS A 108 -6.33 25.89 -1.98
N GLY A 109 -5.54 25.04 -2.63
CA GLY A 109 -5.40 23.64 -2.23
C GLY A 109 -6.20 22.70 -3.12
N ARG A 110 -5.51 21.72 -3.66
CA ARG A 110 -6.07 20.62 -4.45
C ARG A 110 -6.34 19.43 -3.55
N ALA A 111 -7.30 18.60 -3.95
CA ALA A 111 -7.47 17.32 -3.29
C ALA A 111 -6.24 16.47 -3.50
N GLN A 112 -5.80 15.77 -2.46
CA GLN A 112 -4.67 14.86 -2.49
C GLN A 112 -5.01 13.61 -1.69
N VAL A 113 -4.53 12.46 -2.14
CA VAL A 113 -4.57 11.19 -1.42
C VAL A 113 -3.25 10.47 -1.60
N LEU A 114 -2.65 10.03 -0.49
CA LEU A 114 -1.43 9.23 -0.47
C LEU A 114 -1.79 7.80 -0.08
N ILE A 115 -1.41 6.85 -0.93
CA ILE A 115 -1.72 5.44 -0.76
C ILE A 115 -0.41 4.65 -0.73
N HIS A 116 -0.21 3.84 0.31
CA HIS A 116 0.87 2.87 0.38
C HIS A 116 0.30 1.46 0.31
N PHE A 117 0.76 0.68 -0.66
CA PHE A 117 0.47 -0.73 -0.75
C PHE A 117 1.45 -1.50 0.14
N ASN A 118 0.92 -2.36 1.01
CA ASN A 118 1.72 -3.01 2.05
C ASN A 118 1.57 -4.53 2.09
N ARG A 119 0.60 -5.11 1.40
CA ARG A 119 0.34 -6.54 1.44
C ARG A 119 -0.16 -7.06 0.09
N MET A 120 0.36 -8.23 -0.29
CA MET A 120 -0.06 -8.97 -1.46
C MET A 120 -0.53 -10.36 -1.02
N ILE A 121 -1.67 -10.80 -1.53
CA ILE A 121 -2.29 -12.09 -1.22
C ILE A 121 -2.48 -12.82 -2.54
N PHE A 122 -1.72 -13.89 -2.72
CA PHE A 122 -1.79 -14.72 -3.93
C PHE A 122 -3.06 -15.59 -3.95
N PRO A 123 -3.51 -16.05 -5.13
CA PRO A 123 -4.64 -16.96 -5.24
C PRO A 123 -4.47 -18.26 -4.42
N SER A 124 -3.23 -18.69 -4.17
CA SER A 124 -2.89 -19.81 -3.29
C SER A 124 -3.12 -19.52 -1.80
N GLY A 125 -3.45 -18.28 -1.41
CA GLY A 125 -3.52 -17.83 -0.01
C GLY A 125 -2.18 -17.40 0.57
N TYR A 126 -1.08 -17.55 -0.17
CA TYR A 126 0.22 -17.06 0.28
C TYR A 126 0.19 -15.53 0.39
N THR A 127 0.60 -15.04 1.54
CA THR A 127 0.59 -13.60 1.85
C THR A 127 2.01 -13.08 1.99
N LEU A 128 2.28 -11.95 1.34
CA LEU A 128 3.57 -11.30 1.34
C LEU A 128 3.42 -9.82 1.70
N TYR A 129 4.36 -9.31 2.51
CA TYR A 129 4.46 -7.87 2.76
C TYR A 129 5.34 -7.24 1.69
N LEU A 130 4.87 -6.13 1.13
CA LEU A 130 5.59 -5.38 0.11
C LEU A 130 5.52 -3.88 0.41
N PRO A 131 6.57 -3.14 0.17
CA PRO A 131 6.52 -1.68 0.10
C PRO A 131 6.22 -1.26 -1.34
N GLY A 132 5.03 -0.75 -1.58
CA GLY A 132 4.62 -0.29 -2.90
C GLY A 132 4.00 1.10 -2.85
N ALA A 133 4.47 1.99 -3.73
CA ALA A 133 3.95 3.34 -3.92
C ALA A 133 3.20 3.44 -5.24
N VAL A 134 2.29 4.40 -5.35
CA VAL A 134 1.60 4.72 -6.61
C VAL A 134 2.56 5.51 -7.51
N GLU A 135 2.79 5.04 -8.73
CA GLU A 135 3.60 5.76 -9.71
C GLU A 135 2.73 6.54 -10.70
N ASN A 136 1.58 5.98 -11.07
CA ASN A 136 0.67 6.59 -12.02
C ASN A 136 -0.76 6.08 -11.84
N VAL A 137 -1.74 6.82 -12.38
CA VAL A 137 -3.15 6.44 -12.40
C VAL A 137 -3.64 6.51 -13.85
N PRO A 138 -3.40 5.47 -14.66
CA PRO A 138 -3.79 5.46 -16.06
C PRO A 138 -5.30 5.63 -16.25
N GLY A 139 -5.70 6.50 -17.19
CA GLY A 139 -7.11 6.78 -17.47
C GLY A 139 -7.80 7.72 -16.50
N ALA A 140 -7.11 8.23 -15.51
CA ALA A 140 -7.62 9.30 -14.65
C ALA A 140 -7.23 10.68 -15.23
N GLU A 141 -8.05 11.19 -16.15
CA GLU A 141 -7.76 12.46 -16.88
C GLU A 141 -7.63 13.67 -15.95
N ASP A 142 -8.35 13.66 -14.84
CA ASP A 142 -8.39 14.74 -13.85
C ASP A 142 -7.40 14.60 -12.70
N GLN A 143 -6.62 13.52 -12.63
CA GLN A 143 -5.67 13.25 -11.55
C GLN A 143 -4.28 12.95 -12.11
N HIS A 144 -3.26 13.22 -11.29
CA HIS A 144 -1.88 12.86 -11.58
C HIS A 144 -1.13 12.54 -10.30
N VAL A 145 -0.03 11.82 -10.41
CA VAL A 145 0.88 11.61 -9.28
C VAL A 145 1.83 12.79 -9.17
N LYS A 146 1.83 13.44 -8.01
CA LYS A 146 2.55 14.68 -7.74
C LYS A 146 4.02 14.46 -7.41
N ASP A 147 4.32 13.41 -6.67
CA ASP A 147 5.63 13.17 -6.08
C ASP A 147 6.02 11.69 -6.13
N ARG A 148 7.26 11.39 -5.70
CA ARG A 148 7.79 10.03 -5.68
C ARG A 148 7.17 9.14 -4.59
N GLU A 149 6.52 9.74 -3.61
CA GLU A 149 5.82 9.01 -2.54
C GLU A 149 4.50 8.43 -3.04
N GLY A 150 4.06 8.84 -4.23
CA GLY A 150 2.83 8.34 -4.85
C GLY A 150 1.60 9.14 -4.45
N THR A 151 1.74 10.40 -4.07
CA THR A 151 0.62 11.29 -3.79
C THR A 151 -0.18 11.57 -5.05
N ILE A 152 -1.42 11.10 -5.11
CA ILE A 152 -2.36 11.42 -6.19
C ILE A 152 -2.96 12.79 -5.91
N GLU A 153 -2.84 13.70 -6.85
CA GLU A 153 -3.36 15.07 -6.77
C GLU A 153 -4.40 15.30 -7.87
N GLN A 154 -5.48 16.01 -7.54
CA GLN A 154 -6.47 16.49 -8.50
C GLN A 154 -5.89 17.58 -9.37
N ASN A 155 -6.12 17.54 -10.69
CA ASN A 155 -5.72 18.59 -11.61
C ASN A 155 -6.39 19.92 -11.25
N GLY A 156 -5.72 21.04 -11.56
CA GLY A 156 -6.27 22.36 -11.30
C GLY A 156 -7.41 22.68 -12.24
N GLU A 157 -8.49 23.26 -11.69
CA GLU A 157 -9.69 23.63 -12.44
C GLU A 157 -9.60 24.97 -13.17
N LYS A 158 -8.39 25.53 -13.34
CA LYS A 158 -8.19 26.85 -13.97
C LYS A 158 -8.92 27.02 -15.30
N GLY A 159 -8.97 25.97 -16.11
CA GLY A 159 -9.71 25.99 -17.36
C GLY A 159 -11.24 26.02 -17.18
N LYS A 160 -11.76 25.34 -16.17
CA LYS A 160 -13.18 25.34 -15.82
C LYS A 160 -13.60 26.71 -15.28
N ASP A 161 -12.76 27.30 -14.42
CA ASP A 161 -13.00 28.63 -13.83
C ASP A 161 -13.06 29.72 -14.91
N VAL A 162 -12.09 29.75 -15.82
CA VAL A 162 -12.08 30.68 -16.95
C VAL A 162 -13.31 30.49 -17.84
N LYS A 163 -13.69 29.24 -18.13
CA LYS A 163 -14.88 28.95 -18.93
C LYS A 163 -16.15 29.40 -18.24
N THR A 164 -16.27 29.20 -16.91
CA THR A 164 -17.42 29.66 -16.12
C THR A 164 -17.56 31.16 -16.16
N VAL A 165 -16.47 31.91 -15.91
CA VAL A 165 -16.48 33.38 -15.98
C VAL A 165 -16.83 33.85 -17.39
N ALA A 166 -16.24 33.27 -18.43
CA ALA A 166 -16.49 33.63 -19.82
C ALA A 166 -17.95 33.35 -20.25
N THR A 167 -18.52 32.21 -19.88
CA THR A 167 -19.91 31.88 -20.19
C THR A 167 -20.89 32.76 -19.44
N THR A 168 -20.63 33.06 -18.17
CA THR A 168 -21.51 33.93 -17.37
C THR A 168 -21.47 35.37 -17.85
N ALA A 169 -20.27 35.89 -18.23
CA ALA A 169 -20.09 37.20 -18.80
C ALA A 169 -20.74 37.31 -20.19
N GLY A 170 -20.58 36.28 -21.05
CA GLY A 170 -21.23 36.21 -22.35
C GLY A 170 -22.75 36.14 -22.27
N GLY A 171 -23.28 35.34 -21.35
CA GLY A 171 -24.71 35.25 -21.09
C GLY A 171 -25.30 36.58 -20.59
N GLY A 172 -24.62 37.23 -19.63
CA GLY A 172 -24.99 38.56 -19.15
C GLY A 172 -24.93 39.63 -20.24
N ALA A 173 -23.93 39.61 -21.10
CA ALA A 173 -23.82 40.48 -22.24
C ALA A 173 -24.94 40.33 -23.25
N ALA A 174 -25.35 39.08 -23.57
CA ALA A 174 -26.44 38.80 -24.50
C ALA A 174 -27.81 39.32 -23.95
N ILE A 175 -28.09 39.06 -22.70
CA ILE A 175 -29.31 39.56 -22.05
C ILE A 175 -29.29 41.09 -21.99
N GLY A 176 -28.17 41.68 -21.59
CA GLY A 176 -28.01 43.13 -21.51
C GLY A 176 -28.13 43.84 -22.88
N ALA A 177 -27.63 43.20 -23.97
CA ALA A 177 -27.77 43.70 -25.32
C ALA A 177 -29.20 43.78 -25.80
N ILE A 178 -30.03 42.78 -25.46
CA ILE A 178 -31.45 42.78 -25.80
C ILE A 178 -32.20 43.91 -25.07
N ALA A 179 -31.81 44.16 -23.80
CA ALA A 179 -32.51 45.16 -22.97
C ALA A 179 -32.06 46.59 -23.18
N GLY A 180 -30.78 46.82 -23.55
CA GLY A 180 -30.19 48.15 -23.58
C GLY A 180 -29.14 48.39 -24.68
N GLY A 181 -29.13 47.57 -25.73
CA GLY A 181 -28.15 47.67 -26.83
C GLY A 181 -26.72 47.55 -26.35
N GLY A 182 -25.77 48.24 -26.99
CA GLY A 182 -24.35 48.12 -26.68
C GLY A 182 -23.97 48.52 -25.26
N LYS A 183 -24.63 49.51 -24.66
CA LYS A 183 -24.41 49.90 -23.28
C LYS A 183 -24.95 48.83 -22.31
N GLY A 184 -26.09 48.23 -22.62
CA GLY A 184 -26.66 47.13 -21.83
C GLY A 184 -25.80 45.89 -21.89
N ALA A 185 -25.22 45.58 -23.04
CA ALA A 185 -24.28 44.47 -23.21
C ALA A 185 -23.05 44.65 -22.31
N GLY A 186 -22.45 45.84 -22.26
CA GLY A 186 -21.31 46.12 -21.39
C GLY A 186 -21.62 45.95 -19.90
N ILE A 187 -22.77 46.50 -19.45
CA ILE A 187 -23.22 46.37 -18.07
C ILE A 187 -23.56 44.88 -17.73
N GLY A 188 -24.26 44.19 -18.63
CA GLY A 188 -24.59 42.78 -18.48
C GLY A 188 -23.36 41.88 -18.42
N ALA A 189 -22.33 42.15 -19.26
CA ALA A 189 -21.06 41.44 -19.22
C ALA A 189 -20.31 41.70 -17.89
N GLY A 190 -20.33 42.92 -17.40
CA GLY A 190 -19.70 43.29 -16.12
C GLY A 190 -20.36 42.59 -14.94
N ILE A 191 -21.69 42.59 -14.86
CA ILE A 191 -22.45 41.92 -13.81
C ILE A 191 -22.30 40.40 -13.91
N GLY A 192 -22.38 39.82 -15.13
CA GLY A 192 -22.23 38.40 -15.37
C GLY A 192 -20.82 37.94 -15.05
N GLY A 193 -19.79 38.73 -15.44
CA GLY A 193 -18.40 38.43 -15.10
C GLY A 193 -18.10 38.48 -13.61
N ALA A 194 -18.62 39.51 -12.92
CA ALA A 194 -18.52 39.60 -11.46
C ALA A 194 -19.21 38.45 -10.76
N ALA A 195 -20.44 38.07 -11.19
CA ALA A 195 -21.14 36.92 -10.66
C ALA A 195 -20.36 35.62 -10.91
N GLY A 196 -19.79 35.43 -12.11
CA GLY A 196 -18.93 34.28 -12.44
C GLY A 196 -17.71 34.18 -11.54
N LEU A 197 -17.02 35.32 -11.29
CA LEU A 197 -15.90 35.36 -10.36
C LEU A 197 -16.29 34.99 -8.94
N LEU A 198 -17.41 35.52 -8.45
CA LEU A 198 -17.91 35.18 -7.10
C LEU A 198 -18.22 33.68 -6.99
N VAL A 199 -18.88 33.08 -7.99
CA VAL A 199 -19.14 31.64 -8.02
C VAL A 199 -17.85 30.86 -7.98
N THR A 200 -16.85 31.25 -8.80
CA THR A 200 -15.54 30.58 -8.82
C THR A 200 -14.80 30.71 -7.49
N LEU A 201 -14.81 31.89 -6.86
CA LEU A 201 -14.17 32.11 -5.56
C LEU A 201 -14.88 31.40 -4.40
N LEU A 202 -16.18 31.21 -4.50
CA LEU A 202 -16.98 30.53 -3.47
C LEU A 202 -17.05 29.02 -3.69
N SER A 203 -16.77 28.53 -4.89
CA SER A 203 -16.77 27.09 -5.18
C SER A 203 -15.56 26.42 -4.51
N ARG A 204 -15.79 25.25 -3.98
CA ARG A 204 -14.74 24.38 -3.47
C ARG A 204 -14.17 23.60 -4.66
N GLY A 205 -12.86 23.42 -4.70
CA GLY A 205 -12.23 22.57 -5.72
C GLY A 205 -12.78 21.14 -5.70
N SER A 206 -12.56 20.39 -6.78
CA SER A 206 -13.05 19.02 -6.92
C SER A 206 -12.31 18.04 -6.02
N ASP A 207 -13.08 17.15 -5.38
CA ASP A 207 -12.55 16.00 -4.67
C ASP A 207 -11.99 14.95 -5.66
N ILE A 208 -11.01 14.17 -5.26
CA ILE A 208 -10.57 12.99 -6.01
C ILE A 208 -11.65 11.91 -5.89
N HIS A 209 -12.05 11.37 -7.03
CA HIS A 209 -12.93 10.22 -7.11
C HIS A 209 -12.30 9.19 -8.06
N LEU A 210 -11.83 8.08 -7.51
CA LEU A 210 -11.35 6.92 -8.23
C LEU A 210 -12.40 5.82 -8.10
N PRO A 211 -13.18 5.54 -9.13
CA PRO A 211 -14.18 4.46 -9.10
C PRO A 211 -13.52 3.08 -9.01
N ALA A 212 -14.29 2.08 -8.58
CA ALA A 212 -13.87 0.70 -8.73
C ALA A 212 -13.57 0.41 -10.21
N GLY A 213 -12.53 -0.39 -10.47
CA GLY A 213 -12.05 -0.64 -11.83
C GLY A 213 -10.97 0.33 -12.31
N THR A 214 -10.71 1.43 -11.59
CA THR A 214 -9.61 2.34 -11.95
C THR A 214 -8.27 1.61 -11.93
N SER A 215 -7.48 1.81 -12.99
CA SER A 215 -6.12 1.28 -13.07
C SER A 215 -5.15 2.16 -12.27
N VAL A 216 -4.25 1.51 -11.55
CA VAL A 216 -3.20 2.16 -10.75
C VAL A 216 -1.88 1.43 -11.01
N ASP A 217 -0.87 2.15 -11.45
CA ASP A 217 0.49 1.62 -11.55
C ASP A 217 1.16 1.73 -10.18
N MET A 218 1.47 0.59 -9.59
CA MET A 218 2.25 0.49 -8.37
C MET A 218 3.70 0.16 -8.72
N VAL A 219 4.63 0.82 -8.06
CA VAL A 219 6.07 0.52 -8.15
C VAL A 219 6.56 -0.06 -6.83
N LEU A 220 7.41 -1.09 -6.91
CA LEU A 220 8.08 -1.64 -5.75
C LEU A 220 9.22 -0.71 -5.30
N GLU A 221 9.18 -0.23 -4.07
CA GLU A 221 10.21 0.64 -3.50
C GLU A 221 11.47 -0.14 -3.11
N ARG A 222 11.35 -1.43 -2.83
CA ARG A 222 12.44 -2.34 -2.44
C ARG A 222 12.33 -3.68 -3.15
N PRO A 223 13.44 -4.41 -3.29
CA PRO A 223 13.41 -5.75 -3.84
C PRO A 223 12.47 -6.66 -3.04
N LEU A 224 11.72 -7.48 -3.75
CA LEU A 224 10.76 -8.43 -3.17
C LEU A 224 11.23 -9.85 -3.46
N THR A 225 11.38 -10.66 -2.41
CA THR A 225 11.70 -12.08 -2.54
C THR A 225 10.45 -12.92 -2.37
N ILE A 226 10.16 -13.77 -3.34
CA ILE A 226 8.96 -14.61 -3.39
C ILE A 226 9.39 -16.07 -3.47
N GLU A 227 8.79 -16.93 -2.66
CA GLU A 227 9.01 -18.38 -2.72
C GLU A 227 8.16 -18.97 -3.86
N ALA A 228 8.82 -19.43 -4.93
CA ALA A 228 8.16 -19.91 -6.14
C ALA A 228 7.14 -21.04 -5.87
N ASP A 229 7.45 -21.92 -4.95
CA ASP A 229 6.62 -23.07 -4.60
C ASP A 229 5.29 -22.69 -3.94
N ARG A 230 5.17 -21.48 -3.43
CA ARG A 230 3.97 -20.98 -2.75
C ARG A 230 3.02 -20.21 -3.64
N ILE A 231 3.46 -19.83 -4.84
CA ILE A 231 2.64 -19.06 -5.78
C ILE A 231 1.48 -19.90 -6.34
N TYR A 232 1.74 -21.20 -6.60
CA TYR A 232 0.84 -22.08 -7.36
C TYR A 232 0.30 -23.29 -6.58
N ARG A 233 0.42 -23.29 -5.27
CA ARG A 233 -0.11 -24.36 -4.44
C ARG A 233 -1.62 -24.31 -4.25
#